data_a4c66ed83ec8bb11a1be2a54068913d9
#
_entry.id   a4c66ed83ec8bb11a1be2a54068913d9
#
_cell.length_a   1.000
_cell.length_b   1.000
_cell.length_c   1.000
_cell.angle_alpha   90.00
_cell.angle_beta   90.00
_cell.angle_gamma   90.00
#
_symmetry.space_group_name_H-M   'P 1'
#
loop_
_entity.id
_entity.type
_entity.pdbx_description
1 polymer ?
#
loop_
_entity_poly.entity_id
_entity_poly.type
_entity_poly.pdbx_seq_one_letter_code
_entity_poly.pdbx_strand_id
1 'polypeptide(L)'
;MLFRSVWGLISVAQAVGLIIGLAAVVLVFPSVTAGMTAISVGYVVCLAPLIVVLYRLPRVSYASPGSTSTATGSKGGRPDLRALLATGQGFGLVFIGKFLIMLAETIALLYLYYYLQDVVHYRDPGDGQLILILIATVAVIIATVAVGRVADLSGSYRRYAVLSSLLMAATGFTLAGFATWGLVLVCAFTLGAGYGAFQSVSQALSMVVLPSPANAGRDLGIINIASAIPQVIGAPIAGLVVAGVGGYRGLFVFAGLLAVAAAAVFARVPSAPGTASSAA
;
A
#
# COMPACT_ATOMS: atom_id res chain seq x y z
N MET A 1 -6.13 6.01 22.15
CA MET A 1 -7.20 5.36 21.37
C MET A 1 -7.66 6.19 20.16
N LEU A 2 -7.78 7.51 20.21
CA LEU A 2 -8.25 8.39 19.10
C LEU A 2 -7.37 8.34 17.82
N PHE A 3 -6.06 8.20 17.93
CA PHE A 3 -5.15 8.21 16.77
C PHE A 3 -5.30 7.00 15.84
N ARG A 4 -5.70 5.84 16.34
CA ARG A 4 -5.86 4.61 15.53
C ARG A 4 -7.11 4.63 14.65
N SER A 5 -8.20 5.22 15.13
CA SER A 5 -9.44 5.37 14.36
C SER A 5 -9.31 6.39 13.22
N VAL A 6 -8.44 7.39 13.35
CA VAL A 6 -8.21 8.43 12.32
C VAL A 6 -7.59 7.85 11.06
N TRP A 7 -6.63 6.92 11.16
CA TRP A 7 -6.00 6.29 9.99
C TRP A 7 -6.95 5.39 9.22
N GLY A 8 -7.80 4.64 9.92
CA GLY A 8 -8.87 3.87 9.28
C GLY A 8 -9.85 4.77 8.52
N LEU A 9 -10.23 5.91 9.11
CA LEU A 9 -11.06 6.92 8.47
C LEU A 9 -10.40 7.53 7.23
N ILE A 10 -9.10 7.83 7.28
CA ILE A 10 -8.36 8.37 6.14
C ILE A 10 -8.32 7.35 4.99
N SER A 11 -8.06 6.08 5.26
CA SER A 11 -8.03 5.03 4.23
C SER A 11 -9.40 4.82 3.60
N VAL A 12 -10.48 4.85 4.39
CA VAL A 12 -11.86 4.78 3.88
C VAL A 12 -12.19 6.02 3.06
N ALA A 13 -11.82 7.21 3.52
CA ALA A 13 -12.04 8.45 2.78
C ALA A 13 -11.29 8.46 1.43
N GLN A 14 -10.06 7.95 1.40
CA GLN A 14 -9.31 7.78 0.14
C GLN A 14 -10.01 6.81 -0.83
N ALA A 15 -10.47 5.66 -0.34
CA ALA A 15 -11.15 4.68 -1.18
C ALA A 15 -12.52 5.21 -1.70
N VAL A 16 -13.28 5.87 -0.83
CA VAL A 16 -14.54 6.53 -1.23
C VAL A 16 -14.28 7.65 -2.22
N GLY A 17 -13.25 8.47 -2.00
CA GLY A 17 -12.84 9.53 -2.93
C GLY A 17 -12.45 8.98 -4.30
N LEU A 18 -11.77 7.83 -4.34
CA LEU A 18 -11.41 7.14 -5.59
C LEU A 18 -12.67 6.70 -6.36
N ILE A 19 -13.64 6.09 -5.67
CA ILE A 19 -14.91 5.63 -6.31
C ILE A 19 -15.70 6.84 -6.84
N ILE A 20 -15.87 7.88 -6.03
CA ILE A 20 -16.59 9.08 -6.44
C ILE A 20 -15.89 9.76 -7.61
N GLY A 21 -14.55 9.87 -7.55
CA GLY A 21 -13.75 10.45 -8.63
C GLY A 21 -13.86 9.67 -9.93
N LEU A 22 -13.74 8.34 -9.86
CA LEU A 22 -13.88 7.46 -11.02
C LEU A 22 -15.30 7.52 -11.61
N ALA A 23 -16.34 7.43 -10.77
CA ALA A 23 -17.73 7.53 -11.20
C ALA A 23 -18.04 8.91 -11.83
N ALA A 24 -17.55 9.98 -11.23
CA ALA A 24 -17.72 11.33 -11.78
C ALA A 24 -17.10 11.47 -13.16
N VAL A 25 -15.89 10.91 -13.38
CA VAL A 25 -15.24 10.95 -14.68
C VAL A 25 -16.01 10.17 -15.73
N VAL A 26 -16.44 8.95 -15.41
CA VAL A 26 -17.15 8.08 -16.35
C VAL A 26 -18.55 8.61 -16.69
N LEU A 27 -19.26 9.19 -15.69
CA LEU A 27 -20.66 9.63 -15.88
C LEU A 27 -20.78 11.06 -16.45
N VAL A 28 -19.81 11.93 -16.18
CA VAL A 28 -19.92 13.37 -16.49
C VAL A 28 -19.19 13.75 -17.77
N PHE A 29 -18.14 13.04 -18.14
CA PHE A 29 -17.30 13.43 -19.26
C PHE A 29 -17.49 12.52 -20.48
N PRO A 30 -17.86 13.08 -21.65
CA PRO A 30 -18.12 12.32 -22.88
C PRO A 30 -16.86 11.79 -23.55
N SER A 31 -15.67 12.21 -23.11
CA SER A 31 -14.40 11.74 -23.65
C SER A 31 -13.33 11.58 -22.56
N VAL A 32 -12.43 10.63 -22.77
CA VAL A 32 -11.31 10.36 -21.84
C VAL A 32 -10.43 11.60 -21.65
N THR A 33 -10.19 12.36 -22.73
CA THR A 33 -9.39 13.60 -22.66
C THR A 33 -10.04 14.68 -21.79
N ALA A 34 -11.35 14.88 -21.92
CA ALA A 34 -12.10 15.82 -21.07
C ALA A 34 -12.10 15.37 -19.61
N GLY A 35 -12.23 14.06 -19.35
CA GLY A 35 -12.13 13.50 -18.01
C GLY A 35 -10.74 13.70 -17.38
N MET A 36 -9.67 13.45 -18.12
CA MET A 36 -8.30 13.63 -17.65
C MET A 36 -7.96 15.10 -17.37
N THR A 37 -8.42 16.03 -18.22
CA THR A 37 -8.22 17.47 -17.96
C THR A 37 -8.97 17.94 -16.74
N ALA A 38 -10.19 17.48 -16.52
CA ALA A 38 -10.99 17.81 -15.34
C ALA A 38 -10.36 17.27 -14.04
N ILE A 39 -9.84 16.04 -14.05
CA ILE A 39 -9.10 15.47 -12.91
C ILE A 39 -7.86 16.32 -12.61
N SER A 40 -7.10 16.70 -13.63
CA SER A 40 -5.88 17.48 -13.47
C SER A 40 -6.17 18.87 -12.88
N VAL A 41 -7.21 19.54 -13.38
CA VAL A 41 -7.66 20.83 -12.85
C VAL A 41 -8.19 20.68 -11.42
N GLY A 42 -9.00 19.67 -11.16
CA GLY A 42 -9.52 19.36 -9.82
C GLY A 42 -8.40 19.12 -8.81
N TYR A 43 -7.35 18.39 -9.23
CA TYR A 43 -6.18 18.14 -8.39
C TYR A 43 -5.43 19.44 -8.03
N VAL A 44 -5.22 20.31 -9.01
CA VAL A 44 -4.58 21.63 -8.77
C VAL A 44 -5.44 22.51 -7.86
N VAL A 45 -6.75 22.53 -8.08
CA VAL A 45 -7.70 23.29 -7.25
C VAL A 45 -7.73 22.78 -5.80
N CYS A 46 -7.63 21.48 -5.58
CA CYS A 46 -7.56 20.89 -4.24
C CYS A 46 -6.21 21.11 -3.55
N LEU A 47 -5.10 21.10 -4.32
CA LEU A 47 -3.76 21.33 -3.77
C LEU A 47 -3.51 22.79 -3.39
N ALA A 48 -4.06 23.75 -4.13
CA ALA A 48 -3.82 25.17 -3.88
C ALA A 48 -4.18 25.61 -2.45
N PRO A 49 -5.39 25.32 -1.90
CA PRO A 49 -5.72 25.68 -0.53
C PRO A 49 -4.86 24.92 0.49
N LEU A 50 -4.48 23.66 0.22
CA LEU A 50 -3.61 22.90 1.10
C LEU A 50 -2.22 23.54 1.21
N ILE A 51 -1.65 23.97 0.08
CA ILE A 51 -0.38 24.69 0.04
C ILE A 51 -0.49 26.02 0.81
N VAL A 52 -1.57 26.79 0.60
CA VAL A 52 -1.80 28.05 1.31
C VAL A 52 -1.91 27.83 2.82
N VAL A 53 -2.63 26.79 3.26
CA VAL A 53 -2.76 26.42 4.67
C VAL A 53 -1.41 26.03 5.25
N LEU A 54 -0.62 25.20 4.54
CA LEU A 54 0.73 24.81 4.98
C LEU A 54 1.67 26.01 5.13
N TYR A 55 1.58 27.00 4.22
CA TYR A 55 2.37 28.24 4.34
C TYR A 55 1.92 29.15 5.47
N ARG A 56 0.62 29.09 5.84
CA ARG A 56 0.04 29.94 6.91
C ARG A 56 0.11 29.29 8.29
N LEU A 57 0.29 27.97 8.37
CA LEU A 57 0.48 27.31 9.66
C LEU A 57 1.79 27.80 10.30
N PRO A 58 1.74 28.34 11.53
CA PRO A 58 2.94 28.69 12.26
C PRO A 58 3.79 27.40 12.38
N ARG A 59 5.07 27.51 12.09
CA ARG A 59 6.01 26.42 12.31
C ARG A 59 5.99 26.08 13.79
N VAL A 60 5.21 25.06 14.17
CA VAL A 60 5.20 24.55 15.52
C VAL A 60 6.58 23.92 15.74
N SER A 61 7.46 24.70 16.36
CA SER A 61 8.71 24.18 16.88
C SER A 61 8.33 23.25 18.03
N TYR A 62 8.37 21.95 17.80
CA TYR A 62 8.26 20.98 18.88
C TYR A 62 9.50 21.16 19.78
N ALA A 63 9.41 22.06 20.75
CA ALA A 63 10.32 22.05 21.88
C ALA A 63 10.07 20.75 22.63
N SER A 64 11.02 19.83 22.59
CA SER A 64 11.01 18.63 23.43
C SER A 64 10.90 19.06 24.88
N PRO A 65 9.86 18.65 25.64
CA PRO A 65 9.83 18.90 27.07
C PRO A 65 10.92 18.02 27.72
N GLY A 66 11.97 18.66 28.20
CA GLY A 66 12.89 18.09 29.18
C GLY A 66 13.89 17.05 28.66
N SER A 67 14.83 17.44 27.81
CA SER A 67 16.10 16.74 27.69
C SER A 67 17.26 17.68 27.97
N THR A 68 17.61 17.79 29.25
CA THR A 68 18.99 18.05 29.67
C THR A 68 19.79 16.79 29.39
N SER A 69 20.14 16.54 28.15
CA SER A 69 21.23 15.65 27.81
C SER A 69 22.01 16.28 26.66
N THR A 70 23.25 16.54 26.90
CA THR A 70 24.33 17.01 26.05
C THR A 70 24.14 16.56 24.62
N ALA A 71 23.60 17.47 23.81
CA ALA A 71 23.52 17.30 22.37
C ALA A 71 24.92 17.43 21.78
N THR A 72 25.59 16.29 21.66
CA THR A 72 26.72 16.16 20.74
C THR A 72 26.15 16.37 19.35
N GLY A 73 26.49 17.49 18.71
CA GLY A 73 25.92 17.97 17.45
C GLY A 73 26.01 16.93 16.34
N SER A 74 24.92 16.32 16.03
CA SER A 74 24.75 15.61 14.75
C SER A 74 24.55 16.67 13.67
N LYS A 75 25.66 17.12 13.05
CA LYS A 75 25.65 17.81 11.77
C LYS A 75 24.75 17.04 10.81
N GLY A 76 23.89 17.73 10.07
CA GLY A 76 22.97 17.19 9.08
C GLY A 76 23.66 16.32 8.01
N GLY A 77 24.07 15.13 8.41
CA GLY A 77 24.56 14.08 7.54
C GLY A 77 23.38 13.48 6.78
N ARG A 78 23.61 13.19 5.49
CA ARG A 78 22.68 12.39 4.69
C ARG A 78 22.26 11.17 5.50
N PRO A 79 20.95 10.85 5.54
CA PRO A 79 20.49 9.67 6.26
C PRO A 79 21.23 8.46 5.70
N ASP A 80 22.04 7.82 6.53
CA ASP A 80 22.67 6.56 6.14
C ASP A 80 21.59 5.49 6.16
N LEU A 81 20.99 5.27 4.97
CA LEU A 81 19.89 4.31 4.78
C LEU A 81 20.31 2.92 5.28
N ARG A 82 21.61 2.59 5.13
CA ARG A 82 22.18 1.34 5.62
C ARG A 82 22.17 1.26 7.15
N ALA A 83 22.51 2.35 7.81
CA ALA A 83 22.48 2.41 9.27
C ALA A 83 21.06 2.32 9.82
N LEU A 84 20.08 2.97 9.17
CA LEU A 84 18.66 2.88 9.54
C LEU A 84 18.06 1.48 9.33
N LEU A 85 18.42 0.82 8.24
CA LEU A 85 18.00 -0.56 7.96
C LEU A 85 18.67 -1.57 8.91
N ALA A 86 19.86 -1.25 9.41
CA ALA A 86 20.63 -2.11 10.30
C ALA A 86 20.33 -1.88 11.79
N THR A 87 19.97 -0.65 12.20
CA THR A 87 19.84 -0.29 13.62
C THR A 87 18.50 -0.68 14.25
N GLY A 88 17.46 -0.91 13.44
CA GLY A 88 16.17 -1.38 13.93
C GLY A 88 15.73 -2.64 13.18
N GLN A 89 15.98 -3.81 13.73
CA GLN A 89 15.63 -5.08 13.08
C GLN A 89 14.17 -5.15 12.60
N GLY A 90 13.25 -4.42 13.22
CA GLY A 90 11.84 -4.33 12.79
C GLY A 90 11.60 -3.33 11.64
N PHE A 91 12.26 -2.16 11.67
CA PHE A 91 12.03 -1.10 10.68
C PHE A 91 12.45 -1.50 9.27
N GLY A 92 13.63 -2.09 9.12
CA GLY A 92 14.13 -2.57 7.82
C GLY A 92 13.26 -3.69 7.25
N LEU A 93 12.78 -4.61 8.10
CA LEU A 93 11.89 -5.69 7.68
C LEU A 93 10.54 -5.14 7.21
N VAL A 94 9.95 -4.17 7.90
CA VAL A 94 8.70 -3.54 7.48
C VAL A 94 8.90 -2.77 6.17
N PHE A 95 10.01 -2.06 6.00
CA PHE A 95 10.35 -1.38 4.74
C PHE A 95 10.42 -2.36 3.57
N ILE A 96 11.19 -3.44 3.72
CA ILE A 96 11.37 -4.46 2.65
C ILE A 96 10.05 -5.17 2.36
N GLY A 97 9.32 -5.60 3.37
CA GLY A 97 8.03 -6.26 3.20
C GLY A 97 7.02 -5.37 2.49
N LYS A 98 6.94 -4.08 2.87
CA LYS A 98 6.07 -3.11 2.19
C LYS A 98 6.49 -2.88 0.74
N PHE A 99 7.79 -2.75 0.49
CA PHE A 99 8.33 -2.60 -0.87
C PHE A 99 7.94 -3.77 -1.77
N LEU A 100 8.08 -5.01 -1.29
CA LEU A 100 7.75 -6.21 -2.05
C LEU A 100 6.26 -6.31 -2.38
N ILE A 101 5.37 -6.01 -1.42
CA ILE A 101 3.92 -6.00 -1.66
C ILE A 101 3.52 -4.91 -2.64
N MET A 102 4.06 -3.69 -2.48
CA MET A 102 3.76 -2.59 -3.40
C MET A 102 4.26 -2.90 -4.83
N LEU A 103 5.40 -3.56 -4.95
CA LEU A 103 5.92 -3.98 -6.24
C LEU A 103 5.03 -5.07 -6.88
N ALA A 104 4.62 -6.07 -6.11
CA ALA A 104 3.72 -7.13 -6.58
C ALA A 104 2.39 -6.57 -7.07
N GLU A 105 1.78 -5.66 -6.30
CA GLU A 105 0.52 -5.00 -6.63
C GLU A 105 0.65 -4.12 -7.89
N THR A 106 1.70 -3.29 -7.95
CA THR A 106 1.94 -2.41 -9.10
C THR A 106 2.09 -3.20 -10.40
N ILE A 107 2.86 -4.29 -10.37
CA ILE A 107 3.07 -5.19 -11.50
C ILE A 107 1.75 -5.81 -11.95
N ALA A 108 0.95 -6.32 -11.00
CA ALA A 108 -0.32 -6.95 -11.30
C ALA A 108 -1.33 -5.98 -11.92
N LEU A 109 -1.44 -4.76 -11.40
CA LEU A 109 -2.40 -3.76 -11.90
C LEU A 109 -2.02 -3.18 -13.26
N LEU A 110 -0.72 -2.90 -13.49
CA LEU A 110 -0.27 -2.30 -14.76
C LEU A 110 -0.54 -3.19 -15.98
N TYR A 111 -0.44 -4.49 -15.80
CA TYR A 111 -0.61 -5.44 -16.91
C TYR A 111 -1.99 -6.10 -16.94
N LEU A 112 -2.90 -5.70 -16.05
CA LEU A 112 -4.25 -6.27 -15.98
C LEU A 112 -5.04 -6.06 -17.28
N TYR A 113 -4.94 -4.87 -17.90
CA TYR A 113 -5.58 -4.58 -19.18
C TYR A 113 -5.13 -5.54 -20.29
N TYR A 114 -3.82 -5.65 -20.45
CA TYR A 114 -3.23 -6.53 -21.47
C TYR A 114 -3.51 -8.01 -21.20
N TYR A 115 -3.55 -8.41 -19.95
CA TYR A 115 -3.96 -9.76 -19.56
C TYR A 115 -5.39 -10.07 -19.94
N LEU A 116 -6.32 -9.12 -19.75
CA LEU A 116 -7.71 -9.27 -20.18
C LEU A 116 -7.83 -9.37 -21.69
N GLN A 117 -7.02 -8.61 -22.43
CA GLN A 117 -7.01 -8.61 -23.88
C GLN A 117 -6.41 -9.90 -24.46
N ASP A 118 -5.21 -10.27 -24.01
CA ASP A 118 -4.37 -11.25 -24.68
C ASP A 118 -4.55 -12.68 -24.14
N VAL A 119 -5.02 -12.82 -22.90
CA VAL A 119 -5.11 -14.13 -22.22
C VAL A 119 -6.58 -14.52 -21.94
N VAL A 120 -7.35 -13.60 -21.39
CA VAL A 120 -8.77 -13.85 -21.07
C VAL A 120 -9.64 -13.69 -22.32
N HIS A 121 -9.16 -12.93 -23.31
CA HIS A 121 -9.88 -12.56 -24.54
C HIS A 121 -11.25 -11.94 -24.25
N TYR A 122 -11.29 -11.05 -23.26
CA TYR A 122 -12.51 -10.36 -22.89
C TYR A 122 -12.94 -9.39 -24.00
N ARG A 123 -14.23 -9.34 -24.32
CA ARG A 123 -14.77 -8.61 -25.46
C ARG A 123 -14.39 -7.12 -25.47
N ASP A 124 -14.42 -6.49 -24.30
CA ASP A 124 -13.98 -5.11 -24.10
C ASP A 124 -13.05 -5.06 -22.86
N PRO A 125 -11.72 -5.10 -23.04
CA PRO A 125 -10.77 -5.11 -21.94
C PRO A 125 -10.87 -3.87 -21.05
N GLY A 126 -11.30 -2.71 -21.59
CA GLY A 126 -11.49 -1.48 -20.83
C GLY A 126 -12.62 -1.60 -19.83
N ASP A 127 -13.80 -2.05 -20.29
CA ASP A 127 -14.94 -2.30 -19.42
C ASP A 127 -14.65 -3.42 -18.42
N GLY A 128 -13.97 -4.48 -18.86
CA GLY A 128 -13.52 -5.55 -17.98
C GLY A 128 -12.63 -5.04 -16.86
N GLN A 129 -11.66 -4.20 -17.19
CA GLN A 129 -10.75 -3.60 -16.18
C GLN A 129 -11.51 -2.70 -15.18
N LEU A 130 -12.47 -1.90 -15.65
CA LEU A 130 -13.31 -1.07 -14.77
C LEU A 130 -14.11 -1.93 -13.78
N ILE A 131 -14.72 -3.02 -14.23
CA ILE A 131 -15.44 -3.95 -13.37
C ILE A 131 -14.51 -4.53 -12.30
N LEU A 132 -13.31 -4.97 -12.68
CA LEU A 132 -12.34 -5.54 -11.75
C LEU A 132 -11.86 -4.51 -10.72
N ILE A 133 -11.59 -3.27 -11.15
CA ILE A 133 -11.19 -2.17 -10.24
C ILE A 133 -12.31 -1.85 -9.25
N LEU A 134 -13.56 -1.80 -9.69
CA LEU A 134 -14.71 -1.56 -8.81
C LEU A 134 -14.85 -2.67 -7.75
N ILE A 135 -14.79 -3.94 -8.17
CA ILE A 135 -14.85 -5.09 -7.26
C ILE A 135 -13.69 -5.04 -6.26
N ALA A 136 -12.47 -4.83 -6.75
CA ALA A 136 -11.29 -4.72 -5.89
C ALA A 136 -11.42 -3.56 -4.90
N THR A 137 -11.92 -2.40 -5.34
CA THR A 137 -12.08 -1.22 -4.46
C THR A 137 -13.10 -1.48 -3.35
N VAL A 138 -14.23 -2.10 -3.66
CA VAL A 138 -15.22 -2.50 -2.65
C VAL A 138 -14.59 -3.48 -1.65
N ALA A 139 -13.85 -4.46 -2.14
CA ALA A 139 -13.14 -5.42 -1.29
C ALA A 139 -12.08 -4.74 -0.41
N VAL A 140 -11.32 -3.76 -0.94
CA VAL A 140 -10.37 -2.93 -0.19
C VAL A 140 -11.04 -2.22 0.98
N ILE A 141 -12.18 -1.56 0.74
CA ILE A 141 -12.91 -0.82 1.79
C ILE A 141 -13.35 -1.78 2.89
N ILE A 142 -14.00 -2.89 2.52
CA ILE A 142 -14.50 -3.88 3.48
C ILE A 142 -13.33 -4.46 4.30
N ALA A 143 -12.27 -4.90 3.64
CA ALA A 143 -11.14 -5.54 4.29
C ALA A 143 -10.35 -4.55 5.17
N THR A 144 -10.16 -3.30 4.73
CA THR A 144 -9.48 -2.27 5.53
C THR A 144 -10.19 -2.04 6.86
N VAL A 145 -11.51 -1.91 6.84
CA VAL A 145 -12.30 -1.69 8.06
C VAL A 145 -12.36 -2.94 8.93
N ALA A 146 -12.64 -4.10 8.33
CA ALA A 146 -12.79 -5.35 9.07
C ALA A 146 -11.48 -5.80 9.71
N VAL A 147 -10.42 -5.90 8.89
CA VAL A 147 -9.11 -6.38 9.36
C VAL A 147 -8.45 -5.34 10.27
N GLY A 148 -8.61 -4.04 9.99
CA GLY A 148 -8.12 -3.00 10.87
C GLY A 148 -8.68 -3.12 12.28
N ARG A 149 -10.00 -3.28 12.41
CA ARG A 149 -10.65 -3.48 13.72
C ARG A 149 -10.18 -4.75 14.43
N VAL A 150 -10.14 -5.87 13.72
CA VAL A 150 -9.72 -7.15 14.30
C VAL A 150 -8.25 -7.13 14.69
N ALA A 151 -7.39 -6.50 13.89
CA ALA A 151 -5.98 -6.34 14.19
C ALA A 151 -5.74 -5.44 15.41
N ASP A 152 -6.53 -4.36 15.55
CA ASP A 152 -6.47 -3.47 16.72
C ASP A 152 -6.92 -4.19 18.01
N LEU A 153 -7.98 -4.98 17.94
CA LEU A 153 -8.48 -5.75 19.08
C LEU A 153 -7.52 -6.85 19.51
N SER A 154 -6.89 -7.52 18.54
CA SER A 154 -5.97 -8.64 18.82
C SER A 154 -4.53 -8.19 19.10
N GLY A 155 -4.16 -6.94 18.77
CA GLY A 155 -2.78 -6.43 18.86
C GLY A 155 -1.77 -7.15 17.95
N SER A 156 -2.23 -8.00 17.03
CA SER A 156 -1.43 -8.96 16.27
C SER A 156 -1.16 -8.51 14.82
N TYR A 157 -0.74 -7.26 14.61
CA TYR A 157 -0.53 -6.70 13.26
C TYR A 157 0.35 -7.56 12.36
N ARG A 158 1.41 -8.19 12.91
CA ARG A 158 2.29 -9.08 12.18
C ARG A 158 1.55 -10.24 11.51
N ARG A 159 0.62 -10.90 12.24
CA ARG A 159 -0.14 -12.04 11.69
C ARG A 159 -0.98 -11.62 10.49
N TYR A 160 -1.66 -10.48 10.59
CA TYR A 160 -2.50 -9.99 9.50
C TYR A 160 -1.67 -9.49 8.31
N ALA A 161 -0.47 -8.93 8.52
CA ALA A 161 0.44 -8.60 7.44
C ALA A 161 0.90 -9.87 6.68
N VAL A 162 1.19 -10.95 7.38
CA VAL A 162 1.53 -12.24 6.76
C VAL A 162 0.34 -12.82 6.01
N LEU A 163 -0.85 -12.88 6.64
CA LEU A 163 -2.05 -13.45 6.02
C LEU A 163 -2.48 -12.69 4.77
N SER A 164 -2.46 -11.35 4.82
CA SER A 164 -2.79 -10.52 3.66
C SER A 164 -1.79 -10.72 2.51
N SER A 165 -0.50 -10.82 2.82
CA SER A 165 0.54 -11.11 1.83
C SER A 165 0.35 -12.48 1.19
N LEU A 166 0.02 -13.51 1.98
CA LEU A 166 -0.27 -14.85 1.47
C LEU A 166 -1.54 -14.91 0.63
N LEU A 167 -2.58 -14.14 0.99
CA LEU A 167 -3.79 -14.01 0.18
C LEU A 167 -3.48 -13.40 -1.18
N MET A 168 -2.67 -12.34 -1.22
CA MET A 168 -2.21 -11.73 -2.48
C MET A 168 -1.36 -12.70 -3.31
N ALA A 169 -0.49 -13.48 -2.66
CA ALA A 169 0.30 -14.51 -3.34
C ALA A 169 -0.57 -15.60 -3.97
N ALA A 170 -1.55 -16.11 -3.23
CA ALA A 170 -2.50 -17.09 -3.73
C ALA A 170 -3.27 -16.57 -4.94
N THR A 171 -3.70 -15.31 -4.90
CA THR A 171 -4.36 -14.64 -6.03
C THR A 171 -3.44 -14.57 -7.26
N GLY A 172 -2.17 -14.19 -7.07
CA GLY A 172 -1.20 -14.15 -8.17
C GLY A 172 -1.00 -15.53 -8.83
N PHE A 173 -0.82 -16.59 -8.04
CA PHE A 173 -0.69 -17.95 -8.57
C PHE A 173 -1.98 -18.44 -9.25
N THR A 174 -3.15 -18.06 -8.75
CA THR A 174 -4.42 -18.41 -9.36
C THR A 174 -4.57 -17.77 -10.73
N LEU A 175 -4.24 -16.48 -10.88
CA LEU A 175 -4.23 -15.76 -12.16
C LEU A 175 -3.22 -16.33 -13.15
N ALA A 176 -2.08 -16.83 -12.67
CA ALA A 176 -1.09 -17.50 -13.51
C ALA A 176 -1.57 -18.84 -14.05
N GLY A 177 -2.35 -19.58 -13.26
CA GLY A 177 -2.83 -20.92 -13.63
C GLY A 177 -4.09 -20.94 -14.49
N PHE A 178 -5.00 -19.99 -14.25
CA PHE A 178 -6.36 -20.03 -14.79
C PHE A 178 -6.77 -18.65 -15.33
N ALA A 179 -7.30 -18.64 -16.56
CA ALA A 179 -7.66 -17.43 -17.30
C ALA A 179 -9.17 -17.32 -17.60
N THR A 180 -10.03 -17.86 -16.74
CA THR A 180 -11.49 -17.75 -16.92
C THR A 180 -12.01 -16.48 -16.29
N TRP A 181 -12.94 -15.78 -16.98
CA TRP A 181 -13.49 -14.50 -16.51
C TRP A 181 -14.07 -14.57 -15.08
N GLY A 182 -14.85 -15.63 -14.78
CA GLY A 182 -15.42 -15.80 -13.44
C GLY A 182 -14.37 -15.90 -12.34
N LEU A 183 -13.24 -16.56 -12.62
CA LEU A 183 -12.14 -16.67 -11.67
C LEU A 183 -11.39 -15.35 -11.52
N VAL A 184 -11.25 -14.59 -12.61
CA VAL A 184 -10.62 -13.25 -12.57
C VAL A 184 -11.43 -12.29 -11.69
N LEU A 185 -12.77 -12.38 -11.70
CA LEU A 185 -13.65 -11.62 -10.79
C LEU A 185 -13.37 -11.97 -9.31
N VAL A 186 -13.26 -13.27 -9.01
CA VAL A 186 -12.89 -13.74 -7.65
C VAL A 186 -11.49 -13.25 -7.26
N CYS A 187 -10.54 -13.31 -8.20
CA CYS A 187 -9.19 -12.82 -8.00
C CYS A 187 -9.15 -11.30 -7.75
N ALA A 188 -9.97 -10.52 -8.43
CA ALA A 188 -10.08 -9.08 -8.18
C ALA A 188 -10.58 -8.80 -6.76
N PHE A 189 -11.59 -9.54 -6.29
CA PHE A 189 -12.08 -9.44 -4.91
C PHE A 189 -11.02 -9.84 -3.89
N THR A 190 -10.35 -10.98 -4.07
CA THR A 190 -9.34 -11.48 -3.12
C THR A 190 -8.08 -10.62 -3.11
N LEU A 191 -7.66 -10.08 -4.28
CA LEU A 191 -6.56 -9.12 -4.37
C LEU A 191 -6.90 -7.83 -3.62
N GLY A 192 -8.09 -7.28 -3.87
CA GLY A 192 -8.57 -6.09 -3.17
C GLY A 192 -8.67 -6.31 -1.65
N ALA A 193 -9.20 -7.44 -1.21
CA ALA A 193 -9.28 -7.80 0.20
C ALA A 193 -7.89 -7.94 0.84
N GLY A 194 -6.96 -8.62 0.16
CA GLY A 194 -5.57 -8.75 0.60
C GLY A 194 -4.88 -7.41 0.72
N TYR A 195 -5.01 -6.56 -0.30
CA TYR A 195 -4.42 -5.23 -0.32
C TYR A 195 -5.01 -4.31 0.77
N GLY A 196 -6.34 -4.27 0.91
CA GLY A 196 -7.01 -3.47 1.95
C GLY A 196 -6.62 -3.90 3.37
N ALA A 197 -6.57 -5.21 3.62
CA ALA A 197 -6.08 -5.79 4.86
C ALA A 197 -4.63 -5.37 5.12
N PHE A 198 -3.76 -5.51 4.11
CA PHE A 198 -2.36 -5.10 4.20
C PHE A 198 -2.20 -3.61 4.49
N GLN A 199 -2.92 -2.73 3.80
CA GLN A 199 -2.83 -1.28 3.98
C GLN A 199 -3.17 -0.87 5.41
N SER A 200 -4.26 -1.41 5.99
CA SER A 200 -4.67 -1.10 7.37
C SER A 200 -3.61 -1.50 8.38
N VAL A 201 -3.03 -2.69 8.22
CA VAL A 201 -2.05 -3.26 9.16
C VAL A 201 -0.66 -2.67 8.96
N SER A 202 -0.26 -2.40 7.72
CA SER A 202 1.04 -1.83 7.37
C SER A 202 1.26 -0.45 7.99
N GLN A 203 0.23 0.39 8.02
CA GLN A 203 0.30 1.71 8.66
C GLN A 203 0.52 1.58 10.18
N ALA A 204 -0.26 0.72 10.85
CA ALA A 204 -0.11 0.46 12.28
C ALA A 204 1.27 -0.15 12.61
N LEU A 205 1.72 -1.12 11.81
CA LEU A 205 3.02 -1.76 11.99
C LEU A 205 4.18 -0.77 11.81
N SER A 206 4.06 0.15 10.83
CA SER A 206 5.03 1.22 10.61
C SER A 206 5.21 2.11 11.83
N MET A 207 4.12 2.42 12.54
CA MET A 207 4.17 3.21 13.78
C MET A 207 4.81 2.45 14.94
N VAL A 208 4.57 1.15 15.03
CA VAL A 208 5.12 0.30 16.12
C VAL A 208 6.64 0.13 16.02
N VAL A 209 7.17 0.09 14.79
CA VAL A 209 8.62 -0.13 14.56
C VAL A 209 9.42 1.16 14.44
N LEU A 210 8.84 2.34 14.68
CA LEU A 210 9.58 3.60 14.63
C LEU A 210 10.72 3.61 15.65
N PRO A 211 11.97 3.89 15.23
CA PRO A 211 13.11 3.87 16.12
C PRO A 211 13.09 4.99 17.17
N SER A 212 12.54 6.16 16.83
CA SER A 212 12.49 7.32 17.73
C SER A 212 11.32 8.25 17.43
N PRO A 213 10.51 8.62 18.43
CA PRO A 213 9.44 9.60 18.27
C PRO A 213 9.94 10.97 17.78
N ALA A 214 11.16 11.37 18.13
CA ALA A 214 11.76 12.65 17.74
C ALA A 214 12.01 12.74 16.21
N ASN A 215 12.23 11.62 15.55
CA ASN A 215 12.49 11.54 14.11
C ASN A 215 11.33 10.91 13.31
N ALA A 216 10.15 10.78 13.93
CA ALA A 216 9.01 10.07 13.35
C ALA A 216 8.65 10.54 11.93
N GLY A 217 8.66 11.85 11.66
CA GLY A 217 8.37 12.39 10.34
C GLY A 217 9.36 11.93 9.27
N ARG A 218 10.66 11.91 9.58
CA ARG A 218 11.71 11.43 8.68
C ARG A 218 11.56 9.94 8.41
N ASP A 219 11.36 9.16 9.46
CA ASP A 219 11.32 7.70 9.37
C ASP A 219 10.07 7.23 8.65
N LEU A 220 8.93 7.87 8.86
CA LEU A 220 7.71 7.65 8.07
C LEU A 220 7.88 8.05 6.60
N GLY A 221 8.61 9.13 6.32
CA GLY A 221 8.99 9.52 4.96
C GLY A 221 9.80 8.42 4.27
N ILE A 222 10.75 7.79 4.96
CA ILE A 222 11.52 6.66 4.44
C ILE A 222 10.62 5.45 4.17
N ILE A 223 9.71 5.10 5.08
CA ILE A 223 8.74 4.01 4.84
C ILE A 223 7.84 4.32 3.63
N ASN A 224 7.52 5.59 3.40
CA ASN A 224 6.71 5.97 2.23
C ASN A 224 7.48 5.80 0.91
N ILE A 225 8.81 5.90 0.91
CA ILE A 225 9.66 5.57 -0.24
C ILE A 225 9.46 4.09 -0.65
N ALA A 226 9.24 3.18 0.30
CA ALA A 226 8.94 1.78 0.01
C ALA A 226 7.63 1.59 -0.79
N SER A 227 6.73 2.58 -0.79
CA SER A 227 5.53 2.56 -1.64
C SER A 227 5.74 3.29 -2.97
N ALA A 228 6.56 4.35 -2.99
CA ALA A 228 6.74 5.18 -4.16
C ALA A 228 7.69 4.56 -5.22
N ILE A 229 8.81 3.98 -4.78
CA ILE A 229 9.78 3.38 -5.70
C ILE A 229 9.17 2.26 -6.56
N PRO A 230 8.41 1.30 -6.00
CA PRO A 230 7.77 0.25 -6.79
C PRO A 230 6.89 0.76 -7.93
N GLN A 231 6.20 1.88 -7.73
CA GLN A 231 5.35 2.48 -8.77
C GLN A 231 6.16 2.98 -9.97
N VAL A 232 7.41 3.39 -9.75
CA VAL A 232 8.31 3.86 -10.83
C VAL A 232 8.98 2.68 -11.54
N ILE A 233 9.51 1.71 -10.78
CA ILE A 233 10.28 0.60 -11.33
C ILE A 233 9.40 -0.59 -11.75
N GLY A 234 8.14 -0.63 -11.32
CA GLY A 234 7.23 -1.75 -11.58
C GLY A 234 6.98 -1.95 -13.08
N ALA A 235 6.79 -0.88 -13.85
CA ALA A 235 6.53 -0.98 -15.28
C ALA A 235 7.70 -1.59 -16.07
N PRO A 236 8.95 -1.12 -15.95
CA PRO A 236 10.07 -1.75 -16.64
C PRO A 236 10.34 -3.19 -16.17
N ILE A 237 10.21 -3.48 -14.88
CA ILE A 237 10.37 -4.85 -14.35
C ILE A 237 9.31 -5.78 -14.96
N ALA A 238 8.04 -5.36 -14.94
CA ALA A 238 6.95 -6.13 -15.50
C ALA A 238 7.14 -6.39 -16.99
N GLY A 239 7.57 -5.38 -17.76
CA GLY A 239 7.89 -5.51 -19.19
C GLY A 239 8.99 -6.56 -19.45
N LEU A 240 10.06 -6.54 -18.67
CA LEU A 240 11.15 -7.53 -18.76
C LEU A 240 10.68 -8.95 -18.44
N VAL A 241 9.82 -9.09 -17.42
CA VAL A 241 9.26 -10.42 -17.05
C VAL A 241 8.34 -10.95 -18.13
N VAL A 242 7.45 -10.11 -18.68
CA VAL A 242 6.54 -10.53 -19.76
C VAL A 242 7.31 -10.90 -21.03
N ALA A 243 8.35 -10.16 -21.38
CA ALA A 243 9.15 -10.42 -22.57
C ALA A 243 10.08 -11.64 -22.43
N GLY A 244 10.58 -11.91 -21.21
CA GLY A 244 11.64 -12.87 -20.99
C GLY A 244 11.24 -14.19 -20.31
N VAL A 245 10.17 -14.19 -19.50
CA VAL A 245 9.88 -15.31 -18.56
C VAL A 245 8.40 -15.73 -18.61
N GLY A 246 7.94 -16.30 -19.71
CA GLY A 246 6.63 -16.97 -19.76
C GLY A 246 5.41 -16.05 -19.89
N GLY A 247 5.59 -14.83 -20.39
CA GLY A 247 4.48 -13.90 -20.66
C GLY A 247 3.72 -13.48 -19.39
N TYR A 248 2.40 -13.30 -19.51
CA TYR A 248 1.55 -12.88 -18.39
C TYR A 248 1.47 -13.91 -17.26
N ARG A 249 1.60 -15.22 -17.59
CA ARG A 249 1.66 -16.26 -16.55
C ARG A 249 2.91 -16.10 -15.69
N GLY A 250 4.06 -15.87 -16.32
CA GLY A 250 5.31 -15.59 -15.63
C GLY A 250 5.22 -14.33 -14.77
N LEU A 251 4.52 -13.30 -15.26
CA LEU A 251 4.30 -12.05 -14.51
C LEU A 251 3.53 -12.29 -13.20
N PHE A 252 2.41 -13.01 -13.26
CA PHE A 252 1.61 -13.30 -12.07
C PHE A 252 2.27 -14.27 -11.11
N VAL A 253 3.08 -15.25 -11.62
CA VAL A 253 3.94 -16.07 -10.78
C VAL A 253 4.96 -15.20 -10.05
N PHE A 254 5.61 -14.30 -10.76
CA PHE A 254 6.59 -13.38 -10.17
C PHE A 254 5.98 -12.49 -9.10
N ALA A 255 4.81 -11.90 -9.36
CA ALA A 255 4.07 -11.12 -8.37
C ALA A 255 3.68 -11.97 -7.14
N GLY A 256 3.24 -13.21 -7.35
CA GLY A 256 2.96 -14.16 -6.28
C GLY A 256 4.21 -14.48 -5.43
N LEU A 257 5.36 -14.70 -6.07
CA LEU A 257 6.62 -14.93 -5.36
C LEU A 257 7.09 -13.72 -4.55
N LEU A 258 6.91 -12.51 -5.07
CA LEU A 258 7.18 -11.28 -4.31
C LEU A 258 6.30 -11.19 -3.06
N ALA A 259 5.01 -11.55 -3.18
CA ALA A 259 4.09 -11.55 -2.06
C ALA A 259 4.42 -12.64 -1.02
N VAL A 260 4.87 -13.83 -1.45
CA VAL A 260 5.40 -14.87 -0.54
C VAL A 260 6.66 -14.39 0.17
N ALA A 261 7.58 -13.78 -0.56
CA ALA A 261 8.79 -13.19 0.04
C ALA A 261 8.44 -12.12 1.08
N ALA A 262 7.46 -11.26 0.78
CA ALA A 262 6.96 -10.28 1.75
C ALA A 262 6.37 -10.95 3.00
N ALA A 263 5.56 -12.01 2.84
CA ALA A 263 5.02 -12.77 3.96
C ALA A 263 6.14 -13.35 4.85
N ALA A 264 7.19 -13.91 4.23
CA ALA A 264 8.36 -14.43 4.94
C ALA A 264 9.13 -13.32 5.69
N VAL A 265 9.23 -12.13 5.11
CA VAL A 265 9.85 -10.95 5.75
C VAL A 265 8.99 -10.48 6.93
N PHE A 266 7.67 -10.34 6.77
CA PHE A 266 6.77 -9.95 7.86
C PHE A 266 6.73 -10.97 9.00
N ALA A 267 6.87 -12.26 8.71
CA ALA A 267 6.97 -13.30 9.72
C ALA A 267 8.19 -13.15 10.65
N ARG A 268 9.25 -12.44 10.20
CA ARG A 268 10.45 -12.15 10.98
C ARG A 268 10.38 -10.82 11.74
N VAL A 269 9.37 -9.99 11.52
CA VAL A 269 9.20 -8.74 12.27
C VAL A 269 8.95 -9.08 13.74
N PRO A 270 9.71 -8.49 14.68
CA PRO A 270 9.50 -8.73 16.10
C PRO A 270 8.06 -8.38 16.49
N SER A 271 7.41 -9.25 17.24
CA SER A 271 6.12 -8.91 17.86
C SER A 271 6.39 -7.79 18.86
N ALA A 272 5.60 -6.72 18.85
CA ALA A 272 5.61 -5.78 19.95
C ALA A 272 5.46 -6.57 21.27
N PRO A 273 6.25 -6.27 22.32
CA PRO A 273 6.03 -6.92 23.61
C PRO A 273 4.57 -6.68 23.98
N GLY A 274 3.81 -7.76 23.99
CA GLY A 274 2.39 -7.72 24.29
C GLY A 274 2.21 -7.08 25.65
N THR A 275 1.20 -6.26 25.81
CA THR A 275 0.56 -5.96 27.09
C THR A 275 -0.08 -7.25 27.64
N ALA A 276 0.75 -8.26 27.82
CA ALA A 276 0.41 -9.45 28.58
C ALA A 276 0.77 -9.17 30.03
N SER A 277 -0.24 -9.24 30.88
CA SER A 277 -0.12 -9.25 32.35
C SER A 277 -0.16 -7.90 33.05
N SER A 278 -1.37 -7.32 33.13
CA SER A 278 -1.81 -6.65 34.36
C SER A 278 -3.19 -7.19 34.75
N ALA A 279 -3.25 -8.50 34.96
CA ALA A 279 -4.35 -9.19 35.62
C ALA A 279 -3.71 -10.33 36.44
N ALA A 280 -3.11 -9.94 37.56
CA ALA A 280 -2.84 -10.81 38.70
C ALA A 280 -3.09 -9.98 39.97
#